data_38ce1c8556e8713417a79a719ce61684
#
_entry.id   38ce1c8556e8713417a79a719ce61684
#
_cell.length_a   1.000
_cell.length_b   1.000
_cell.length_c   1.000
_cell.angle_alpha   90.00
_cell.angle_beta   90.00
_cell.angle_gamma   90.00
#
_symmetry.space_group_name_H-M   'P 1'
#
loop_
_entity.id
_entity.type
_entity.pdbx_description
1 polymer ?
#
loop_
_entity_poly.entity_id
_entity_poly.type
_entity_poly.pdbx_seq_one_letter_code
_entity_poly.pdbx_strand_id
1 'polypeptide(L)'
;MKLFGKKNESYVLMHKDVPVLTAEYSPLQHEFKEVFEVIHEEHLPIGCRKHGELSLHRLNYWYIRRSIPGYRVSLSTLMQRLEVSHPMDLVEYTHAVSVSDTYWLKKESENLTWQDVSFFSHSFDEYGFGCAMFATQADVDPLTAKITPNSNTAGFHRKAWFHREDGLYLLKGGYPLYQMEPVNEWLAYTLGKALNLNVLPYETEIYENALVSVCPCMTDENTDLVTAEMILMDADASKDELQLDAYNKALSDHGITDAKKKVSEQMLLDYILMNTDRHSQNMGILVDANTNRWIDTTPIFDTGTCLGCLVDNEEILDEVRQHECTLLNRRHFDYDLLLQHIDLNDYSFPKSLLEIPRKYGNMLVKYQSLTGISDERIENTYTLLYRQLLKIRKLAKAARQ
;
A
#
# COMPACT_ATOMS: atom_id res chain seq x y z
N MET A 1 -27.74 24.97 15.81
CA MET A 1 -28.22 23.65 15.40
C MET A 1 -27.83 22.66 16.50
N LYS A 2 -28.79 22.04 17.20
CA LYS A 2 -28.52 21.17 18.33
C LYS A 2 -27.77 19.94 17.80
N LEU A 3 -26.54 19.74 18.24
CA LEU A 3 -25.82 18.46 18.14
C LEU A 3 -26.62 17.42 18.94
N PHE A 4 -27.57 16.77 18.29
CA PHE A 4 -28.10 15.51 18.81
C PHE A 4 -26.93 14.53 18.72
N GLY A 5 -26.38 14.13 19.87
CA GLY A 5 -25.34 13.13 19.92
C GLY A 5 -25.83 11.88 19.14
N LYS A 6 -25.04 11.46 18.14
CA LYS A 6 -25.25 10.17 17.50
C LYS A 6 -25.25 9.12 18.61
N LYS A 7 -26.35 8.37 18.75
CA LYS A 7 -26.50 7.31 19.75
C LYS A 7 -25.70 6.10 19.27
N ASN A 8 -25.08 5.37 20.18
CA ASN A 8 -24.50 4.07 19.85
C ASN A 8 -25.57 3.16 19.25
N GLU A 9 -25.22 2.46 18.20
CA GLU A 9 -26.13 1.59 17.46
C GLU A 9 -25.53 0.20 17.31
N SER A 10 -26.39 -0.81 17.11
CA SER A 10 -25.96 -2.17 16.81
C SER A 10 -25.60 -2.29 15.33
N TYR A 11 -24.40 -2.81 15.08
CA TYR A 11 -23.86 -3.04 13.74
C TYR A 11 -23.45 -4.49 13.55
N VAL A 12 -23.47 -4.92 12.30
CA VAL A 12 -22.98 -6.22 11.87
C VAL A 12 -21.75 -5.98 10.99
N LEU A 13 -20.60 -6.53 11.39
CA LEU A 13 -19.46 -6.65 10.49
C LEU A 13 -19.73 -7.79 9.52
N MET A 14 -19.64 -7.49 8.25
CA MET A 14 -19.86 -8.43 7.15
C MET A 14 -18.56 -8.73 6.43
N HIS A 15 -18.43 -9.95 5.90
CA HIS A 15 -17.43 -10.36 4.92
C HIS A 15 -18.20 -10.84 3.69
N LYS A 16 -18.29 -10.02 2.63
CA LYS A 16 -19.32 -10.16 1.58
C LYS A 16 -20.71 -10.30 2.21
N ASP A 17 -21.43 -11.39 1.92
CA ASP A 17 -22.75 -11.64 2.49
C ASP A 17 -22.72 -12.48 3.79
N VAL A 18 -21.54 -12.82 4.31
CA VAL A 18 -21.37 -13.59 5.55
C VAL A 18 -21.33 -12.63 6.73
N PRO A 19 -22.28 -12.71 7.71
CA PRO A 19 -22.21 -11.93 8.92
C PRO A 19 -21.10 -12.48 9.84
N VAL A 20 -20.12 -11.64 10.21
CA VAL A 20 -18.93 -12.05 10.97
C VAL A 20 -19.15 -11.91 12.47
N LEU A 21 -19.60 -10.73 12.89
CA LEU A 21 -19.90 -10.43 14.28
C LEU A 21 -20.95 -9.33 14.41
N THR A 22 -21.58 -9.25 15.57
CA THR A 22 -22.42 -8.11 15.98
C THR A 22 -21.75 -7.32 17.08
N ALA A 23 -21.84 -5.99 17.01
CA ALA A 23 -21.15 -5.10 17.94
C ALA A 23 -21.90 -3.79 18.15
N GLU A 24 -21.70 -3.17 19.31
CA GLU A 24 -22.03 -1.77 19.52
C GLU A 24 -20.95 -0.89 18.87
N TYR A 25 -21.35 0.03 17.99
CA TYR A 25 -20.47 0.99 17.36
C TYR A 25 -20.85 2.42 17.76
N SER A 26 -19.86 3.24 18.04
CA SER A 26 -20.03 4.67 18.34
C SER A 26 -19.59 5.54 17.17
N PRO A 27 -20.52 6.08 16.37
CA PRO A 27 -20.19 7.01 15.28
C PRO A 27 -19.53 8.33 15.77
N LEU A 28 -19.70 8.67 17.06
CA LEU A 28 -19.06 9.86 17.65
C LEU A 28 -17.57 9.64 17.95
N GLN A 29 -17.21 8.42 18.31
CA GLN A 29 -15.83 8.05 18.67
C GLN A 29 -15.14 7.22 17.58
N HIS A 30 -15.88 6.84 16.52
CA HIS A 30 -15.42 6.03 15.41
C HIS A 30 -14.79 4.69 15.84
N GLU A 31 -15.40 4.03 16.84
CA GLU A 31 -14.89 2.77 17.38
C GLU A 31 -16.00 1.82 17.84
N PHE A 32 -15.70 0.54 17.80
CA PHE A 32 -16.51 -0.50 18.46
C PHE A 32 -16.32 -0.41 19.96
N LYS A 33 -17.43 -0.45 20.69
CA LYS A 33 -17.47 -0.36 22.16
C LYS A 33 -17.53 -1.72 22.82
N GLU A 34 -18.31 -2.63 22.23
CA GLU A 34 -18.52 -3.97 22.72
C GLU A 34 -18.84 -4.90 21.54
N VAL A 35 -18.32 -6.11 21.55
CA VAL A 35 -18.74 -7.19 20.64
C VAL A 35 -19.75 -8.04 21.37
N PHE A 36 -20.95 -8.16 20.80
CA PHE A 36 -22.03 -8.94 21.42
C PHE A 36 -21.91 -10.41 21.11
N GLU A 37 -21.59 -10.74 19.85
CA GLU A 37 -21.49 -12.10 19.36
C GLU A 37 -20.50 -12.20 18.20
N VAL A 38 -19.71 -13.26 18.16
CA VAL A 38 -18.94 -13.68 16.96
C VAL A 38 -19.74 -14.80 16.31
N ILE A 39 -20.25 -14.54 15.09
CA ILE A 39 -21.13 -15.43 14.35
C ILE A 39 -20.33 -16.45 13.54
N HIS A 40 -19.33 -15.94 12.77
CA HIS A 40 -18.45 -16.74 11.93
C HIS A 40 -16.99 -16.39 12.23
N GLU A 41 -16.37 -17.16 13.12
CA GLU A 41 -15.02 -16.92 13.58
C GLU A 41 -13.97 -17.08 12.47
N GLU A 42 -14.19 -17.99 11.53
CA GLU A 42 -13.34 -18.23 10.37
C GLU A 42 -13.29 -17.05 9.39
N HIS A 43 -14.27 -16.15 9.47
CA HIS A 43 -14.35 -14.92 8.71
C HIS A 43 -13.88 -13.67 9.48
N LEU A 44 -13.34 -13.80 10.70
CA LEU A 44 -12.73 -12.66 11.38
C LEU A 44 -11.57 -12.09 10.56
N PRO A 45 -11.44 -10.75 10.46
CA PRO A 45 -10.31 -10.15 9.76
C PRO A 45 -8.98 -10.60 10.39
N ILE A 46 -8.03 -10.98 9.56
CA ILE A 46 -6.68 -11.35 9.99
C ILE A 46 -6.06 -10.14 10.70
N GLY A 47 -5.44 -10.38 11.86
CA GLY A 47 -4.88 -9.35 12.74
C GLY A 47 -5.81 -8.92 13.88
N CYS A 48 -7.08 -9.36 13.91
CA CYS A 48 -8.01 -9.03 14.97
C CYS A 48 -7.92 -9.96 16.20
N ARG A 49 -7.20 -11.09 16.10
CA ARG A 49 -7.00 -12.01 17.24
C ARG A 49 -5.77 -11.64 18.06
N LYS A 50 -5.84 -11.90 19.36
CA LYS A 50 -4.72 -11.85 20.29
C LYS A 50 -4.72 -13.16 21.10
N HIS A 51 -3.62 -13.90 21.06
CA HIS A 51 -3.53 -15.24 21.67
C HIS A 51 -4.65 -16.18 21.22
N GLY A 52 -5.07 -16.08 19.95
CA GLY A 52 -6.13 -16.89 19.36
C GLY A 52 -7.55 -16.37 19.58
N GLU A 53 -7.78 -15.39 20.46
CA GLU A 53 -9.11 -14.83 20.75
C GLU A 53 -9.31 -13.46 20.13
N LEU A 54 -10.56 -13.11 19.77
CA LEU A 54 -10.89 -11.78 19.26
C LEU A 54 -10.53 -10.71 20.29
N SER A 55 -9.81 -9.69 19.86
CA SER A 55 -9.43 -8.53 20.66
C SER A 55 -10.13 -7.27 20.16
N LEU A 56 -10.98 -6.67 20.98
CA LEU A 56 -11.67 -5.42 20.66
C LEU A 56 -10.67 -4.30 20.30
N HIS A 57 -9.53 -4.24 20.99
CA HIS A 57 -8.48 -3.27 20.68
C HIS A 57 -7.91 -3.48 19.25
N ARG A 58 -7.66 -4.74 18.85
CA ARG A 58 -7.15 -5.06 17.50
C ARG A 58 -8.23 -4.88 16.43
N LEU A 59 -9.47 -5.18 16.74
CA LEU A 59 -10.60 -4.90 15.84
C LEU A 59 -10.73 -3.40 15.57
N ASN A 60 -10.64 -2.57 16.60
CA ASN A 60 -10.64 -1.12 16.46
C ASN A 60 -9.40 -0.60 15.71
N TYR A 61 -8.24 -1.20 15.95
CA TYR A 61 -7.03 -0.87 15.20
C TYR A 61 -7.18 -1.20 13.70
N TRP A 62 -7.68 -2.38 13.36
CA TRP A 62 -7.98 -2.78 11.99
C TRP A 62 -9.00 -1.82 11.34
N TYR A 63 -10.05 -1.45 12.07
CA TYR A 63 -11.11 -0.58 11.55
C TYR A 63 -10.60 0.84 11.26
N ILE A 64 -9.84 1.46 12.17
CA ILE A 64 -9.32 2.82 11.97
C ILE A 64 -8.31 2.89 10.81
N ARG A 65 -7.63 1.78 10.51
CA ARG A 65 -6.71 1.67 9.37
C ARG A 65 -7.43 1.73 8.02
N ARG A 66 -8.73 1.62 8.00
CA ARG A 66 -9.55 1.76 6.78
C ARG A 66 -9.75 3.23 6.37
N SER A 67 -9.40 4.19 7.21
CA SER A 67 -9.54 5.61 6.88
C SER A 67 -8.31 6.17 6.16
N ILE A 68 -8.52 7.33 5.51
CA ILE A 68 -7.42 8.14 4.99
C ILE A 68 -6.55 8.58 6.17
N PRO A 69 -5.22 8.33 6.15
CA PRO A 69 -4.37 8.69 7.27
C PRO A 69 -4.23 10.20 7.42
N GLY A 70 -4.20 10.68 8.67
CA GLY A 70 -4.12 12.11 9.01
C GLY A 70 -2.90 12.85 8.46
N TYR A 71 -1.85 12.13 8.09
CA TYR A 71 -0.61 12.67 7.51
C TYR A 71 -0.60 12.70 5.96
N ARG A 72 -1.72 12.33 5.29
CA ARG A 72 -1.79 12.37 3.82
C ARG A 72 -1.61 13.79 3.29
N VAL A 73 -0.82 13.90 2.21
CA VAL A 73 -0.65 15.16 1.48
C VAL A 73 -2.00 15.72 1.04
N SER A 74 -2.22 17.01 1.29
CA SER A 74 -3.45 17.73 0.94
C SER A 74 -4.74 17.25 1.63
N LEU A 75 -4.65 16.49 2.72
CA LEU A 75 -5.83 15.99 3.42
C LEU A 75 -6.77 17.12 3.88
N SER A 76 -6.24 18.20 4.45
CA SER A 76 -7.07 19.34 4.92
C SER A 76 -7.87 19.98 3.78
N THR A 77 -7.26 20.14 2.61
CA THR A 77 -7.92 20.65 1.40
C THR A 77 -9.00 19.69 0.92
N LEU A 78 -8.71 18.38 0.91
CA LEU A 78 -9.67 17.35 0.54
C LEU A 78 -10.89 17.37 1.48
N MET A 79 -10.65 17.38 2.80
CA MET A 79 -11.71 17.42 3.83
C MET A 79 -12.61 18.65 3.67
N GLN A 80 -12.01 19.80 3.39
CA GLN A 80 -12.74 21.03 3.13
C GLN A 80 -13.62 20.93 1.88
N ARG A 81 -13.08 20.40 0.77
CA ARG A 81 -13.80 20.22 -0.50
C ARG A 81 -14.95 19.22 -0.37
N LEU A 82 -14.75 18.18 0.42
CA LEU A 82 -15.76 17.15 0.68
C LEU A 82 -16.73 17.52 1.82
N GLU A 83 -16.57 18.65 2.47
CA GLU A 83 -17.41 19.09 3.61
C GLU A 83 -17.52 18.04 4.72
N VAL A 84 -16.39 17.44 5.13
CA VAL A 84 -16.31 16.47 6.22
C VAL A 84 -15.36 16.96 7.31
N SER A 85 -15.65 16.56 8.55
CA SER A 85 -14.89 17.01 9.72
C SER A 85 -13.79 16.02 10.13
N HIS A 86 -13.98 14.73 9.87
CA HIS A 86 -13.05 13.68 10.25
C HIS A 86 -12.92 12.63 9.14
N PRO A 87 -11.72 12.07 8.86
CA PRO A 87 -11.55 11.05 7.83
C PRO A 87 -12.44 9.81 8.02
N MET A 88 -12.74 9.44 9.26
CA MET A 88 -13.63 8.32 9.56
C MET A 88 -15.08 8.58 9.16
N ASP A 89 -15.52 9.85 9.04
CA ASP A 89 -16.84 10.14 8.48
C ASP A 89 -16.96 9.62 7.04
N LEU A 90 -15.87 9.66 6.25
CA LEU A 90 -15.85 9.09 4.90
C LEU A 90 -16.02 7.57 4.90
N VAL A 91 -15.40 6.88 5.87
CA VAL A 91 -15.53 5.43 6.05
C VAL A 91 -16.98 5.05 6.36
N GLU A 92 -17.66 5.84 7.20
CA GLU A 92 -19.08 5.62 7.53
C GLU A 92 -20.00 5.82 6.30
N TYR A 93 -19.74 6.82 5.44
CA TYR A 93 -20.52 7.05 4.21
C TYR A 93 -20.47 5.87 3.23
N THR A 94 -19.41 5.10 3.27
CA THR A 94 -19.19 3.96 2.36
C THR A 94 -19.45 2.61 3.02
N HIS A 95 -20.15 2.56 4.16
CA HIS A 95 -20.30 1.31 4.94
C HIS A 95 -18.96 0.61 5.24
N ALA A 96 -17.88 1.37 5.36
CA ALA A 96 -16.51 0.89 5.48
C ALA A 96 -16.00 0.02 4.30
N VAL A 97 -16.70 -0.01 3.16
CA VAL A 97 -16.28 -0.77 1.98
C VAL A 97 -14.96 -0.21 1.45
N SER A 98 -14.04 -1.10 1.12
CA SER A 98 -12.75 -0.83 0.50
C SER A 98 -12.61 -1.64 -0.78
N VAL A 99 -11.63 -1.29 -1.61
CA VAL A 99 -11.17 -2.16 -2.71
C VAL A 99 -9.93 -2.99 -2.32
N SER A 100 -9.50 -2.91 -1.07
CA SER A 100 -8.41 -3.75 -0.57
C SER A 100 -8.90 -5.09 -0.02
N ASP A 101 -10.16 -5.13 0.40
CA ASP A 101 -10.80 -6.34 0.95
C ASP A 101 -12.32 -6.26 0.80
N THR A 102 -13.01 -7.34 1.13
CA THR A 102 -14.47 -7.49 1.00
C THR A 102 -15.22 -7.36 2.32
N TYR A 103 -14.60 -6.76 3.35
CA TYR A 103 -15.26 -6.45 4.61
C TYR A 103 -16.02 -5.12 4.56
N TRP A 104 -17.19 -5.09 5.20
CA TRP A 104 -18.02 -3.90 5.32
C TRP A 104 -18.90 -3.92 6.57
N LEU A 105 -19.49 -2.78 6.89
CA LEU A 105 -20.24 -2.58 8.11
C LEU A 105 -21.67 -2.11 7.79
N LYS A 106 -22.69 -2.77 8.32
CA LYS A 106 -24.09 -2.32 8.23
C LYS A 106 -24.73 -2.21 9.60
N LYS A 107 -25.74 -1.37 9.71
CA LYS A 107 -26.62 -1.41 10.88
C LYS A 107 -27.39 -2.71 10.88
N GLU A 108 -27.67 -3.25 12.06
CA GLU A 108 -28.47 -4.48 12.19
C GLU A 108 -29.88 -4.32 11.58
N SER A 109 -30.41 -3.10 11.58
CA SER A 109 -31.71 -2.77 10.97
C SER A 109 -31.70 -2.62 9.44
N GLU A 110 -30.55 -2.59 8.80
CA GLU A 110 -30.42 -2.41 7.35
C GLU A 110 -30.46 -3.75 6.62
N ASN A 111 -31.25 -3.79 5.53
CA ASN A 111 -31.34 -4.97 4.67
C ASN A 111 -30.51 -4.76 3.40
N LEU A 112 -29.16 -4.66 3.58
CA LEU A 112 -28.19 -4.52 2.51
C LEU A 112 -27.42 -5.81 2.30
N THR A 113 -27.05 -6.09 1.05
CA THR A 113 -26.19 -7.19 0.62
C THR A 113 -24.86 -6.66 0.12
N TRP A 114 -23.86 -7.53 -0.07
CA TRP A 114 -22.58 -7.16 -0.67
C TRP A 114 -22.75 -6.50 -2.03
N GLN A 115 -23.71 -7.00 -2.84
CA GLN A 115 -23.99 -6.44 -4.15
C GLN A 115 -24.46 -4.98 -4.10
N ASP A 116 -25.13 -4.56 -3.02
CA ASP A 116 -25.64 -3.19 -2.90
C ASP A 116 -24.54 -2.17 -2.58
N VAL A 117 -23.38 -2.61 -2.07
CA VAL A 117 -22.35 -1.72 -1.55
C VAL A 117 -20.97 -1.86 -2.21
N SER A 118 -20.70 -2.97 -2.91
CA SER A 118 -19.39 -3.29 -3.50
C SER A 118 -18.97 -2.30 -4.59
N PHE A 119 -17.76 -1.75 -4.48
CA PHE A 119 -17.14 -0.92 -5.52
C PHE A 119 -16.58 -1.73 -6.69
N PHE A 120 -16.54 -3.04 -6.60
CA PHE A 120 -16.21 -3.90 -7.75
C PHE A 120 -17.42 -4.05 -8.69
N SER A 121 -18.63 -3.97 -8.14
CA SER A 121 -19.90 -4.12 -8.89
C SER A 121 -20.54 -2.78 -9.29
N HIS A 122 -20.22 -1.70 -8.59
CA HIS A 122 -20.83 -0.39 -8.80
C HIS A 122 -19.81 0.66 -9.25
N SER A 123 -20.24 1.51 -10.18
CA SER A 123 -19.51 2.73 -10.53
C SER A 123 -19.58 3.73 -9.36
N PHE A 124 -18.53 4.52 -9.23
CA PHE A 124 -18.44 5.64 -8.28
C PHE A 124 -18.00 6.92 -9.02
N ASP A 125 -18.08 8.06 -8.35
CA ASP A 125 -17.60 9.32 -8.92
C ASP A 125 -16.07 9.37 -8.90
N GLU A 126 -15.48 8.85 -9.97
CA GLU A 126 -14.02 8.81 -10.17
C GLU A 126 -13.43 10.20 -10.35
N TYR A 127 -14.14 11.05 -11.10
CA TYR A 127 -13.68 12.39 -11.42
C TYR A 127 -13.73 13.30 -10.18
N GLY A 128 -14.84 13.30 -9.45
CA GLY A 128 -15.05 14.17 -8.32
C GLY A 128 -13.96 14.03 -7.24
N PHE A 129 -13.69 12.82 -6.76
CA PHE A 129 -12.63 12.61 -5.77
C PHE A 129 -11.24 12.85 -6.34
N GLY A 130 -10.97 12.38 -7.57
CA GLY A 130 -9.69 12.58 -8.24
C GLY A 130 -9.36 14.07 -8.38
N CYS A 131 -10.29 14.87 -8.86
CA CYS A 131 -10.14 16.33 -8.94
C CYS A 131 -9.98 16.96 -7.56
N ALA A 132 -10.79 16.55 -6.56
CA ALA A 132 -10.66 17.06 -5.20
C ALA A 132 -9.25 16.81 -4.61
N MET A 133 -8.60 15.71 -5.00
CA MET A 133 -7.28 15.32 -4.52
C MET A 133 -6.14 15.95 -5.31
N PHE A 134 -6.24 16.04 -6.64
CA PHE A 134 -5.12 16.40 -7.52
C PHE A 134 -5.22 17.80 -8.12
N ALA A 135 -6.40 18.28 -8.46
CA ALA A 135 -6.56 19.56 -9.12
C ALA A 135 -6.26 20.75 -8.22
N THR A 136 -5.74 21.83 -8.81
CA THR A 136 -5.46 23.09 -8.11
C THR A 136 -6.77 23.79 -7.72
N GLN A 137 -7.75 23.72 -8.64
CA GLN A 137 -9.13 24.20 -8.43
C GLN A 137 -10.07 23.09 -8.85
N ALA A 138 -11.01 22.73 -7.99
CA ALA A 138 -11.99 21.68 -8.28
C ALA A 138 -13.37 22.15 -7.86
N ASP A 139 -14.31 22.10 -8.79
CA ASP A 139 -15.75 22.21 -8.52
C ASP A 139 -16.28 20.76 -8.42
N VAL A 140 -16.52 20.30 -7.20
CA VAL A 140 -16.85 18.90 -6.90
C VAL A 140 -18.16 18.89 -6.14
N ASP A 141 -19.08 18.02 -6.52
CA ASP A 141 -20.25 17.73 -5.69
C ASP A 141 -19.83 16.92 -4.45
N PRO A 142 -19.88 17.50 -3.23
CA PRO A 142 -19.44 16.79 -2.03
C PRO A 142 -20.28 15.56 -1.70
N LEU A 143 -21.50 15.42 -2.23
CA LEU A 143 -22.37 14.29 -1.94
C LEU A 143 -21.94 13.04 -2.70
N THR A 144 -21.71 13.18 -4.00
CA THR A 144 -21.29 12.05 -4.85
C THR A 144 -19.83 11.67 -4.63
N ALA A 145 -18.96 12.66 -4.46
CA ALA A 145 -17.53 12.45 -4.27
C ALA A 145 -17.14 11.76 -2.94
N LYS A 146 -18.06 11.62 -1.98
CA LYS A 146 -17.83 10.86 -0.72
C LYS A 146 -18.03 9.36 -0.89
N ILE A 147 -18.87 8.94 -1.81
CA ILE A 147 -19.22 7.52 -2.02
C ILE A 147 -18.24 6.93 -3.04
N THR A 148 -17.06 6.57 -2.56
CA THR A 148 -15.95 6.13 -3.41
C THR A 148 -14.98 5.26 -2.59
N PRO A 149 -14.30 4.27 -3.20
CA PRO A 149 -13.27 3.49 -2.54
C PRO A 149 -12.06 4.32 -2.10
N ASN A 150 -11.94 5.54 -2.61
CA ASN A 150 -10.90 6.50 -2.22
C ASN A 150 -10.98 6.89 -0.76
N SER A 151 -12.18 6.86 -0.17
CA SER A 151 -12.45 7.18 1.23
C SER A 151 -11.73 6.23 2.20
N ASN A 152 -11.34 5.05 1.74
CA ASN A 152 -10.74 3.98 2.51
C ASN A 152 -9.32 3.62 2.03
N THR A 153 -8.62 4.55 1.38
CA THR A 153 -7.30 4.30 0.78
C THR A 153 -6.19 4.76 1.71
N ALA A 154 -5.29 3.87 2.12
CA ALA A 154 -4.14 4.15 2.99
C ALA A 154 -2.99 4.89 2.26
N GLY A 155 -2.01 5.39 3.03
CA GLY A 155 -0.71 5.93 2.58
C GLY A 155 -0.62 7.45 2.48
N PHE A 156 0.62 7.92 2.36
CA PHE A 156 1.00 9.34 2.44
C PHE A 156 0.68 10.15 1.18
N HIS A 157 0.95 9.61 -0.02
CA HIS A 157 0.81 10.30 -1.29
C HIS A 157 -0.65 10.54 -1.67
N ARG A 158 -0.90 11.56 -2.50
CA ARG A 158 -2.19 11.73 -3.17
C ARG A 158 -2.51 10.48 -3.98
N LYS A 159 -3.71 9.97 -3.85
CA LYS A 159 -4.17 8.74 -4.53
C LYS A 159 -5.61 8.89 -4.96
N ALA A 160 -5.97 8.26 -6.09
CA ALA A 160 -7.34 8.14 -6.56
C ALA A 160 -7.53 6.85 -7.35
N TRP A 161 -8.63 6.16 -7.08
CA TRP A 161 -9.08 4.99 -7.84
C TRP A 161 -9.91 5.43 -9.04
N PHE A 162 -9.78 4.73 -10.15
CA PHE A 162 -10.59 4.93 -11.35
C PHE A 162 -10.70 3.64 -12.16
N HIS A 163 -11.75 3.53 -13.00
CA HIS A 163 -11.91 2.39 -13.89
C HIS A 163 -11.21 2.61 -15.22
N ARG A 164 -10.66 1.53 -15.76
CA ARG A 164 -10.33 1.35 -17.17
C ARG A 164 -11.18 0.22 -17.74
N GLU A 165 -11.08 0.00 -19.05
CA GLU A 165 -11.87 -1.06 -19.73
C GLU A 165 -11.62 -2.46 -19.15
N ASP A 166 -10.43 -2.69 -18.61
CA ASP A 166 -9.95 -3.99 -18.10
C ASP A 166 -9.94 -4.10 -16.57
N GLY A 167 -10.40 -3.08 -15.84
CA GLY A 167 -10.52 -3.14 -14.39
C GLY A 167 -10.26 -1.84 -13.64
N LEU A 168 -10.06 -1.97 -12.34
CA LEU A 168 -9.83 -0.85 -11.43
C LEU A 168 -8.34 -0.55 -11.29
N TYR A 169 -7.98 0.74 -11.35
CA TYR A 169 -6.61 1.23 -11.30
C TYR A 169 -6.42 2.30 -10.24
N LEU A 170 -5.23 2.33 -9.64
CA LEU A 170 -4.81 3.35 -8.68
C LEU A 170 -3.87 4.36 -9.36
N LEU A 171 -4.25 5.63 -9.32
CA LEU A 171 -3.38 6.77 -9.54
C LEU A 171 -2.66 7.11 -8.23
N LYS A 172 -1.35 7.32 -8.27
CA LYS A 172 -0.54 7.73 -7.12
C LYS A 172 0.43 8.83 -7.52
N GLY A 173 0.34 9.99 -6.87
CA GLY A 173 1.25 11.12 -7.06
C GLY A 173 2.55 10.95 -6.27
N GLY A 174 3.55 11.76 -6.62
CA GLY A 174 4.81 11.84 -5.88
C GLY A 174 4.78 12.86 -4.73
N TYR A 175 5.86 12.90 -3.97
CA TYR A 175 6.11 13.93 -2.96
C TYR A 175 6.32 15.30 -3.64
N PRO A 176 5.74 16.38 -3.12
CA PRO A 176 5.70 17.65 -3.84
C PRO A 176 7.07 18.23 -4.25
N LEU A 177 8.15 17.90 -3.51
CA LEU A 177 9.44 18.53 -3.73
C LEU A 177 10.11 18.10 -5.04
N TYR A 178 10.15 16.79 -5.33
CA TYR A 178 10.86 16.26 -6.50
C TYR A 178 10.00 15.36 -7.40
N GLN A 179 8.88 14.87 -6.92
CA GLN A 179 7.90 14.07 -7.64
C GLN A 179 8.49 12.86 -8.41
N MET A 180 9.55 12.25 -7.85
CA MET A 180 10.26 11.15 -8.51
C MET A 180 9.59 9.79 -8.33
N GLU A 181 8.78 9.62 -7.28
CA GLU A 181 8.20 8.33 -6.90
C GLU A 181 7.42 7.67 -8.03
N PRO A 182 6.63 8.37 -8.86
CA PRO A 182 5.96 7.74 -10.00
C PRO A 182 6.93 7.10 -11.02
N VAL A 183 8.06 7.75 -11.30
CA VAL A 183 9.08 7.20 -12.19
C VAL A 183 9.86 6.08 -11.52
N ASN A 184 10.06 6.16 -10.20
CA ASN A 184 10.70 5.11 -9.40
C ASN A 184 9.87 3.82 -9.38
N GLU A 185 8.55 3.91 -9.28
CA GLU A 185 7.67 2.74 -9.36
C GLU A 185 7.69 2.08 -10.74
N TRP A 186 7.69 2.89 -11.82
CA TRP A 186 7.91 2.39 -13.17
C TRP A 186 9.30 1.72 -13.32
N LEU A 187 10.33 2.27 -12.69
CA LEU A 187 11.67 1.67 -12.68
C LEU A 187 11.68 0.33 -11.94
N ALA A 188 11.02 0.26 -10.76
CA ALA A 188 10.89 -0.98 -9.99
C ALA A 188 10.26 -2.09 -10.83
N TYR A 189 9.16 -1.80 -11.52
CA TYR A 189 8.54 -2.72 -12.45
C TYR A 189 9.47 -3.13 -13.61
N THR A 190 10.18 -2.16 -14.21
CA THR A 190 11.13 -2.41 -15.31
C THR A 190 12.28 -3.33 -14.87
N LEU A 191 12.84 -3.11 -13.68
CA LEU A 191 13.87 -3.97 -13.09
C LEU A 191 13.31 -5.34 -12.71
N GLY A 192 12.13 -5.37 -12.07
CA GLY A 192 11.47 -6.61 -11.69
C GLY A 192 11.26 -7.53 -12.90
N LYS A 193 10.75 -7.00 -14.01
CA LYS A 193 10.64 -7.76 -15.27
C LYS A 193 11.98 -8.29 -15.76
N ALA A 194 13.03 -7.47 -15.72
CA ALA A 194 14.36 -7.85 -16.19
C ALA A 194 15.03 -8.92 -15.31
N LEU A 195 14.63 -9.00 -14.04
CA LEU A 195 15.09 -9.99 -13.05
C LEU A 195 14.11 -11.17 -12.87
N ASN A 196 12.99 -11.16 -13.58
CA ASN A 196 11.91 -12.15 -13.46
C ASN A 196 11.31 -12.23 -12.03
N LEU A 197 11.11 -11.06 -11.41
CA LEU A 197 10.46 -10.92 -10.11
C LEU A 197 8.98 -10.57 -10.28
N ASN A 198 8.16 -10.98 -9.31
CA ASN A 198 6.73 -10.63 -9.29
C ASN A 198 6.53 -9.21 -8.75
N VAL A 199 6.53 -8.21 -9.62
CA VAL A 199 6.33 -6.79 -9.30
C VAL A 199 5.02 -6.31 -9.91
N LEU A 200 4.27 -5.52 -9.15
CA LEU A 200 3.04 -4.89 -9.64
C LEU A 200 3.35 -4.05 -10.88
N PRO A 201 2.58 -4.17 -11.97
CA PRO A 201 2.80 -3.34 -13.16
C PRO A 201 2.56 -1.86 -12.86
N TYR A 202 3.53 -1.02 -13.22
CA TYR A 202 3.41 0.43 -13.09
C TYR A 202 3.67 1.13 -14.42
N GLU A 203 2.79 2.06 -14.74
CA GLU A 203 2.94 3.04 -15.82
C GLU A 203 3.03 4.45 -15.23
N THR A 204 3.43 5.43 -16.07
CA THR A 204 3.48 6.84 -15.68
C THR A 204 2.56 7.66 -16.57
N GLU A 205 1.72 8.50 -15.97
CA GLU A 205 0.79 9.38 -16.68
C GLU A 205 0.82 10.80 -16.11
N ILE A 206 0.18 11.73 -16.80
CA ILE A 206 -0.12 13.07 -16.28
C ILE A 206 -1.62 13.13 -16.01
N TYR A 207 -1.98 13.40 -14.74
CA TYR A 207 -3.35 13.59 -14.30
C TYR A 207 -3.48 14.92 -13.57
N GLU A 208 -4.41 15.79 -14.01
CA GLU A 208 -4.62 17.14 -13.43
C GLU A 208 -3.30 17.93 -13.25
N ASN A 209 -2.45 17.93 -14.28
CA ASN A 209 -1.12 18.54 -14.29
C ASN A 209 -0.14 18.00 -13.22
N ALA A 210 -0.40 16.84 -12.65
CA ALA A 210 0.52 16.13 -11.77
C ALA A 210 1.07 14.86 -12.45
N LEU A 211 2.34 14.56 -12.22
CA LEU A 211 2.92 13.27 -12.58
C LEU A 211 2.39 12.21 -11.60
N VAL A 212 1.86 11.13 -12.14
CA VAL A 212 1.33 10.01 -11.37
C VAL A 212 1.89 8.68 -11.86
N SER A 213 2.07 7.72 -10.95
CA SER A 213 2.14 6.31 -11.30
C SER A 213 0.74 5.72 -11.33
N VAL A 214 0.56 4.73 -12.19
CA VAL A 214 -0.71 4.02 -12.40
C VAL A 214 -0.45 2.54 -12.32
N CYS A 215 -1.20 1.83 -11.46
CA CYS A 215 -1.13 0.38 -11.34
C CYS A 215 -2.52 -0.23 -11.25
N PRO A 216 -2.70 -1.50 -11.72
CA PRO A 216 -3.96 -2.22 -11.54
C PRO A 216 -4.23 -2.49 -10.07
N CYS A 217 -5.49 -2.63 -9.70
CA CYS A 217 -5.88 -3.15 -8.40
C CYS A 217 -5.38 -4.60 -8.26
N MET A 218 -4.82 -4.94 -7.09
CA MET A 218 -4.34 -6.30 -6.80
C MET A 218 -5.44 -7.23 -6.31
N THR A 219 -6.60 -6.68 -6.03
CA THR A 219 -7.75 -7.36 -5.43
C THR A 219 -8.93 -7.30 -6.37
N ASP A 220 -9.87 -8.18 -6.14
CA ASP A 220 -11.16 -8.25 -6.83
C ASP A 220 -12.24 -8.79 -5.87
N GLU A 221 -13.43 -9.13 -6.38
CA GLU A 221 -14.51 -9.71 -5.56
C GLU A 221 -14.17 -11.05 -4.90
N ASN A 222 -13.09 -11.72 -5.29
CA ASN A 222 -12.71 -13.03 -4.79
C ASN A 222 -11.35 -13.02 -4.06
N THR A 223 -10.69 -11.86 -4.02
CA THR A 223 -9.33 -11.74 -3.51
C THR A 223 -9.19 -10.51 -2.61
N ASP A 224 -8.84 -10.73 -1.36
CA ASP A 224 -8.54 -9.71 -0.38
C ASP A 224 -7.03 -9.52 -0.22
N LEU A 225 -6.60 -8.31 0.13
CA LEU A 225 -5.25 -7.97 0.52
C LEU A 225 -5.12 -7.91 2.05
N VAL A 226 -4.17 -8.65 2.61
CA VAL A 226 -3.80 -8.54 4.02
C VAL A 226 -2.34 -8.13 4.14
N THR A 227 -2.08 -7.03 4.83
CA THR A 227 -0.72 -6.51 5.03
C THR A 227 0.08 -7.36 6.00
N ALA A 228 1.41 -7.36 5.88
CA ALA A 228 2.30 -8.02 6.83
C ALA A 228 2.12 -7.49 8.27
N GLU A 229 1.70 -6.24 8.44
CA GLU A 229 1.36 -5.68 9.74
C GLU A 229 0.26 -6.50 10.44
N MET A 230 -0.83 -6.80 9.72
CA MET A 230 -1.94 -7.58 10.26
C MET A 230 -1.56 -9.04 10.53
N ILE A 231 -0.76 -9.64 9.65
CA ILE A 231 -0.23 -11.00 9.83
C ILE A 231 0.63 -11.09 11.09
N LEU A 232 1.54 -10.14 11.27
CA LEU A 232 2.44 -10.10 12.43
C LEU A 232 1.69 -9.81 13.74
N MET A 233 0.61 -9.05 13.67
CA MET A 233 -0.29 -8.86 14.81
C MET A 233 -1.01 -10.16 15.17
N ASP A 234 -1.53 -10.89 14.19
CA ASP A 234 -2.25 -12.14 14.41
C ASP A 234 -1.31 -13.23 14.98
N ALA A 235 -0.06 -13.25 14.53
CA ALA A 235 1.00 -14.13 15.04
C ALA A 235 1.56 -13.71 16.41
N ASP A 236 1.06 -12.63 17.03
CA ASP A 236 1.60 -12.06 18.28
C ASP A 236 3.12 -11.81 18.23
N ALA A 237 3.65 -11.44 17.07
CA ALA A 237 5.08 -11.25 16.86
C ALA A 237 5.64 -10.13 17.75
N SER A 238 6.81 -10.37 18.36
CA SER A 238 7.51 -9.40 19.21
C SER A 238 7.84 -8.12 18.43
N LYS A 239 7.62 -6.96 19.05
CA LYS A 239 7.99 -5.66 18.47
C LYS A 239 9.46 -5.30 18.71
N ASP A 240 10.14 -6.00 19.62
CA ASP A 240 11.52 -5.71 20.01
C ASP A 240 12.54 -6.39 19.08
N GLU A 241 12.09 -7.37 18.29
CA GLU A 241 12.93 -8.11 17.35
C GLU A 241 12.58 -7.76 15.90
N LEU A 242 13.48 -8.06 14.96
CA LEU A 242 13.16 -8.01 13.53
C LEU A 242 12.11 -9.09 13.23
N GLN A 243 10.95 -8.67 12.78
CA GLN A 243 9.80 -9.57 12.56
C GLN A 243 9.89 -10.41 11.28
N LEU A 244 11.05 -10.45 10.61
CA LEU A 244 11.22 -11.14 9.33
C LEU A 244 11.03 -12.66 9.45
N ASP A 245 11.60 -13.28 10.48
CA ASP A 245 11.46 -14.73 10.70
C ASP A 245 10.03 -15.10 11.09
N ALA A 246 9.36 -14.24 11.90
CA ALA A 246 7.96 -14.43 12.24
C ALA A 246 7.05 -14.32 10.99
N TYR A 247 7.33 -13.36 10.09
CA TYR A 247 6.60 -13.22 8.83
C TYR A 247 6.82 -14.43 7.92
N ASN A 248 8.07 -14.85 7.68
CA ASN A 248 8.40 -16.04 6.89
C ASN A 248 7.76 -17.33 7.45
N LYS A 249 7.74 -17.45 8.79
CA LYS A 249 7.10 -18.59 9.46
C LYS A 249 5.59 -18.57 9.22
N ALA A 250 4.93 -17.42 9.41
CA ALA A 250 3.49 -17.30 9.18
C ALA A 250 3.11 -17.65 7.73
N LEU A 251 3.87 -17.17 6.74
CA LEU A 251 3.68 -17.52 5.34
C LEU A 251 3.77 -19.04 5.10
N SER A 252 4.80 -19.68 5.67
CA SER A 252 5.03 -21.12 5.51
C SER A 252 3.97 -21.95 6.23
N ASP A 253 3.58 -21.57 7.44
CA ASP A 253 2.57 -22.26 8.24
C ASP A 253 1.18 -22.25 7.54
N HIS A 254 0.90 -21.22 6.74
CA HIS A 254 -0.35 -21.09 5.96
C HIS A 254 -0.22 -21.57 4.51
N GLY A 255 0.84 -22.30 4.18
CA GLY A 255 0.99 -23.03 2.92
C GLY A 255 1.47 -22.18 1.74
N ILE A 256 2.02 -21.00 1.96
CA ILE A 256 2.66 -20.22 0.89
C ILE A 256 3.95 -20.94 0.46
N THR A 257 3.97 -21.40 -0.78
CA THR A 257 5.14 -22.07 -1.36
C THR A 257 6.28 -21.07 -1.58
N ASP A 258 7.52 -21.52 -1.33
CA ASP A 258 8.73 -20.71 -1.52
C ASP A 258 8.72 -19.38 -0.78
N ALA A 259 8.06 -19.31 0.40
CA ALA A 259 7.87 -18.08 1.17
C ALA A 259 9.16 -17.26 1.36
N LYS A 260 10.24 -17.92 1.84
CA LYS A 260 11.53 -17.26 2.03
C LYS A 260 12.11 -16.68 0.74
N LYS A 261 11.95 -17.38 -0.40
CA LYS A 261 12.41 -16.91 -1.69
C LYS A 261 11.63 -15.66 -2.13
N LYS A 262 10.31 -15.66 -2.01
CA LYS A 262 9.46 -14.51 -2.37
C LYS A 262 9.79 -13.27 -1.54
N VAL A 263 10.04 -13.44 -0.25
CA VAL A 263 10.50 -12.36 0.62
C VAL A 263 11.91 -11.90 0.25
N SER A 264 12.82 -12.83 -0.09
CA SER A 264 14.16 -12.52 -0.59
C SER A 264 14.13 -11.74 -1.91
N GLU A 265 13.21 -12.06 -2.82
CA GLU A 265 13.00 -11.33 -4.08
C GLU A 265 12.63 -9.87 -3.84
N GLN A 266 11.77 -9.60 -2.86
CA GLN A 266 11.42 -8.25 -2.46
C GLN A 266 12.64 -7.50 -1.91
N MET A 267 13.42 -8.13 -1.02
CA MET A 267 14.63 -7.53 -0.46
C MET A 267 15.70 -7.27 -1.53
N LEU A 268 15.81 -8.15 -2.52
CA LEU A 268 16.73 -7.97 -3.63
C LEU A 268 16.37 -6.70 -4.43
N LEU A 269 15.10 -6.53 -4.77
CA LEU A 269 14.65 -5.34 -5.50
C LEU A 269 14.86 -4.07 -4.67
N ASP A 270 14.50 -4.11 -3.39
CA ASP A 270 14.70 -3.00 -2.45
C ASP A 270 16.19 -2.65 -2.32
N TYR A 271 17.08 -3.65 -2.24
CA TYR A 271 18.52 -3.45 -2.20
C TYR A 271 19.05 -2.76 -3.46
N ILE A 272 18.64 -3.21 -4.64
CA ILE A 272 19.09 -2.61 -5.91
C ILE A 272 18.61 -1.17 -6.05
N LEU A 273 17.38 -0.91 -5.66
CA LEU A 273 16.75 0.41 -5.75
C LEU A 273 17.05 1.33 -4.57
N MET A 274 17.71 0.82 -3.52
CA MET A 274 17.89 1.56 -2.27
C MET A 274 16.55 2.10 -1.76
N ASN A 275 15.55 1.23 -1.69
CA ASN A 275 14.23 1.57 -1.14
C ASN A 275 14.33 1.76 0.36
N THR A 276 13.95 2.93 0.86
CA THR A 276 14.07 3.28 2.28
C THR A 276 12.80 3.04 3.08
N ASP A 277 11.70 2.59 2.44
CA ASP A 277 10.37 2.57 3.07
C ASP A 277 9.65 1.20 2.96
N ARG A 278 10.36 0.09 3.17
CA ARG A 278 9.77 -1.25 3.22
C ARG A 278 9.18 -1.58 4.59
N HIS A 279 8.23 -0.78 5.05
CA HIS A 279 7.51 -1.09 6.29
C HIS A 279 6.44 -2.19 6.08
N SER A 280 5.89 -2.71 7.17
CA SER A 280 4.98 -3.86 7.19
C SER A 280 3.64 -3.67 6.46
N GLN A 281 3.29 -2.45 6.04
CA GLN A 281 2.12 -2.18 5.20
C GLN A 281 2.43 -2.20 3.70
N ASN A 282 3.72 -2.18 3.32
CA ASN A 282 4.17 -2.22 1.92
C ASN A 282 4.55 -3.64 1.48
N MET A 283 4.09 -4.65 2.20
CA MET A 283 4.15 -6.07 1.86
C MET A 283 2.97 -6.79 2.49
N GLY A 284 2.60 -7.93 1.93
CA GLY A 284 1.44 -8.68 2.40
C GLY A 284 1.17 -9.95 1.61
N ILE A 285 -0.05 -10.42 1.73
CA ILE A 285 -0.57 -11.60 1.03
C ILE A 285 -1.89 -11.28 0.34
N LEU A 286 -2.23 -12.11 -0.63
CA LEU A 286 -3.55 -12.23 -1.21
C LEU A 286 -4.28 -13.41 -0.56
N VAL A 287 -5.54 -13.19 -0.23
CA VAL A 287 -6.40 -14.13 0.50
C VAL A 287 -7.67 -14.37 -0.30
N ASP A 288 -8.16 -15.59 -0.33
CA ASP A 288 -9.47 -15.91 -0.91
C ASP A 288 -10.58 -15.29 -0.06
N ALA A 289 -11.33 -14.36 -0.64
CA ALA A 289 -12.37 -13.59 0.02
C ALA A 289 -13.59 -14.41 0.48
N ASN A 290 -13.72 -15.67 0.09
CA ASN A 290 -14.82 -16.53 0.50
C ASN A 290 -14.43 -17.46 1.67
N THR A 291 -13.13 -17.74 1.84
CA THR A 291 -12.64 -18.77 2.77
C THR A 291 -11.55 -18.30 3.72
N ASN A 292 -11.05 -17.08 3.58
CA ASN A 292 -9.87 -16.56 4.28
C ASN A 292 -8.59 -17.40 4.08
N ARG A 293 -8.56 -18.29 3.08
CA ARG A 293 -7.37 -19.09 2.77
C ARG A 293 -6.32 -18.21 2.08
N TRP A 294 -5.07 -18.31 2.53
CA TRP A 294 -3.95 -17.59 1.92
C TRP A 294 -3.65 -18.16 0.52
N ILE A 295 -3.59 -17.29 -0.48
CA ILE A 295 -3.35 -17.65 -1.88
C ILE A 295 -1.86 -17.56 -2.18
N ASP A 296 -1.28 -16.37 -2.01
CA ASP A 296 0.14 -16.08 -2.28
C ASP A 296 0.57 -14.76 -1.61
N THR A 297 1.87 -14.45 -1.66
CA THR A 297 2.35 -13.09 -1.38
C THR A 297 1.84 -12.12 -2.43
N THR A 298 1.66 -10.85 -2.05
CA THR A 298 1.39 -9.80 -3.03
C THR A 298 2.53 -9.70 -4.05
N PRO A 299 2.28 -9.22 -5.28
CA PRO A 299 3.33 -8.62 -6.08
C PRO A 299 4.10 -7.57 -5.26
N ILE A 300 5.36 -7.31 -5.57
CA ILE A 300 6.14 -6.24 -4.94
C ILE A 300 5.53 -4.89 -5.37
N PHE A 301 5.15 -4.06 -4.41
CA PHE A 301 4.50 -2.77 -4.64
C PHE A 301 5.05 -1.69 -3.70
N ASP A 302 4.68 -0.44 -3.96
CA ASP A 302 5.05 0.74 -3.16
C ASP A 302 6.57 0.87 -2.96
N THR A 303 7.31 0.87 -4.09
CA THR A 303 8.78 0.95 -4.13
C THR A 303 9.26 2.35 -4.54
N GLY A 304 8.36 3.32 -4.62
CA GLY A 304 8.64 4.67 -5.12
C GLY A 304 9.64 5.46 -4.28
N THR A 305 9.70 5.21 -2.97
CA THR A 305 10.60 5.89 -2.03
C THR A 305 12.01 5.31 -2.09
N CYS A 306 12.66 5.47 -3.24
CA CYS A 306 13.98 4.87 -3.50
C CYS A 306 14.94 5.84 -4.20
N LEU A 307 16.18 5.43 -4.39
CA LEU A 307 17.26 6.18 -5.08
C LEU A 307 17.44 7.61 -4.56
N GLY A 308 17.30 7.82 -3.24
CA GLY A 308 17.48 9.12 -2.63
C GLY A 308 16.43 10.16 -3.05
N CYS A 309 15.20 9.75 -3.42
CA CYS A 309 14.17 10.68 -3.90
C CYS A 309 13.76 11.74 -2.89
N LEU A 310 14.00 11.52 -1.59
CA LEU A 310 13.65 12.46 -0.50
C LEU A 310 14.86 13.24 0.06
N VAL A 311 16.09 12.98 -0.43
CA VAL A 311 17.30 13.67 0.03
C VAL A 311 17.73 14.77 -0.93
N ASP A 312 18.57 15.70 -0.47
CA ASP A 312 19.12 16.75 -1.32
C ASP A 312 20.11 16.20 -2.36
N ASN A 313 20.34 16.97 -3.44
CA ASN A 313 21.15 16.49 -4.58
C ASN A 313 22.57 16.06 -4.19
N GLU A 314 23.19 16.80 -3.27
CA GLU A 314 24.54 16.54 -2.75
C GLU A 314 24.61 15.24 -1.93
N GLU A 315 23.49 14.81 -1.37
CA GLU A 315 23.40 13.62 -0.53
C GLU A 315 23.09 12.33 -1.32
N ILE A 316 22.61 12.44 -2.57
CA ILE A 316 22.23 11.27 -3.40
C ILE A 316 23.41 10.28 -3.58
N LEU A 317 24.62 10.79 -3.73
CA LEU A 317 25.82 9.98 -3.92
C LEU A 317 26.64 9.79 -2.63
N ASP A 318 26.18 10.30 -1.50
CA ASP A 318 26.83 10.14 -0.19
C ASP A 318 26.55 8.74 0.36
N GLU A 319 27.56 7.87 0.31
CA GLU A 319 27.47 6.47 0.76
C GLU A 319 27.17 6.35 2.27
N VAL A 320 27.50 7.35 3.09
CA VAL A 320 27.31 7.30 4.54
C VAL A 320 25.84 7.51 4.96
N ARG A 321 25.12 8.36 4.23
CA ARG A 321 23.72 8.73 4.57
C ARG A 321 22.64 7.79 4.02
N GLN A 322 22.99 6.96 3.06
CA GLN A 322 22.04 6.06 2.38
C GLN A 322 22.02 4.63 2.94
N HIS A 323 22.67 4.39 4.08
CA HIS A 323 22.80 3.05 4.66
C HIS A 323 21.63 2.59 5.52
N GLU A 324 20.58 3.43 5.68
CA GLU A 324 19.46 3.09 6.54
C GLU A 324 18.14 3.00 5.75
N CYS A 325 17.38 1.94 6.00
CA CYS A 325 16.03 1.74 5.49
C CYS A 325 15.07 1.35 6.61
N THR A 326 13.79 1.40 6.32
CA THR A 326 12.77 0.71 7.13
C THR A 326 12.60 -0.69 6.58
N LEU A 327 12.67 -1.71 7.43
CA LEU A 327 12.32 -3.08 7.10
C LEU A 327 11.32 -3.62 8.13
N LEU A 328 10.10 -3.91 7.70
CA LEU A 328 8.98 -4.31 8.57
C LEU A 328 8.78 -3.33 9.74
N ASN A 329 9.11 -3.75 10.96
CA ASN A 329 8.99 -2.95 12.17
C ASN A 329 10.27 -2.19 12.56
N ARG A 330 11.39 -2.42 11.86
CA ARG A 330 12.67 -1.77 12.15
C ARG A 330 12.85 -0.52 11.31
N ARG A 331 12.93 0.62 11.96
CA ARG A 331 13.48 1.86 11.40
C ARG A 331 15.00 1.83 11.56
N HIS A 332 15.71 2.50 10.69
CA HIS A 332 17.19 2.55 10.71
C HIS A 332 17.84 1.17 10.60
N PHE A 333 17.29 0.31 9.75
CA PHE A 333 17.88 -0.97 9.42
C PHE A 333 19.04 -0.75 8.43
N ASP A 334 20.21 -1.34 8.71
CA ASP A 334 21.36 -1.25 7.81
C ASP A 334 21.06 -1.94 6.49
N TYR A 335 21.23 -1.18 5.42
CA TYR A 335 20.89 -1.61 4.08
C TYR A 335 21.67 -2.84 3.60
N ASP A 336 22.97 -2.91 3.92
CA ASP A 336 23.82 -4.04 3.52
C ASP A 336 23.44 -5.34 4.25
N LEU A 337 22.73 -5.26 5.39
CA LEU A 337 22.20 -6.44 6.06
C LEU A 337 21.09 -7.14 5.28
N LEU A 338 20.43 -6.45 4.34
CA LEU A 338 19.45 -7.10 3.45
C LEU A 338 20.08 -8.25 2.66
N LEU A 339 21.36 -8.13 2.29
CA LEU A 339 22.10 -9.18 1.56
C LEU A 339 22.21 -10.51 2.31
N GLN A 340 22.12 -10.49 3.63
CA GLN A 340 22.16 -11.72 4.45
C GLN A 340 20.90 -12.59 4.26
N HIS A 341 19.84 -11.99 3.74
CA HIS A 341 18.55 -12.65 3.48
C HIS A 341 18.34 -13.00 2.01
N ILE A 342 19.36 -12.81 1.16
CA ILE A 342 19.28 -12.99 -0.30
C ILE A 342 20.35 -14.02 -0.73
N ASP A 343 19.91 -15.15 -1.29
CA ASP A 343 20.83 -16.03 -1.99
C ASP A 343 21.02 -15.55 -3.44
N LEU A 344 22.13 -14.86 -3.69
CA LEU A 344 22.46 -14.30 -5.01
C LEU A 344 22.64 -15.36 -6.10
N ASN A 345 22.83 -16.64 -5.74
CA ASN A 345 22.91 -17.73 -6.73
C ASN A 345 21.59 -18.02 -7.41
N ASP A 346 20.47 -17.68 -6.78
CA ASP A 346 19.13 -17.87 -7.34
C ASP A 346 18.81 -16.89 -8.49
N TYR A 347 19.63 -15.84 -8.67
CA TYR A 347 19.31 -14.76 -9.59
C TYR A 347 20.37 -14.59 -10.71
N SER A 348 19.90 -14.17 -11.88
CA SER A 348 20.76 -13.82 -13.01
C SER A 348 20.83 -12.30 -13.16
N PHE A 349 22.07 -11.78 -13.27
CA PHE A 349 22.32 -10.35 -13.45
C PHE A 349 23.02 -10.11 -14.81
N PRO A 350 22.30 -10.22 -15.94
CA PRO A 350 22.90 -10.05 -17.26
C PRO A 350 23.42 -8.63 -17.49
N LYS A 351 24.34 -8.47 -18.46
CA LYS A 351 24.94 -7.18 -18.76
C LYS A 351 23.89 -6.15 -19.25
N SER A 352 22.80 -6.63 -19.85
CA SER A 352 21.68 -5.78 -20.32
C SER A 352 21.00 -4.96 -19.23
N LEU A 353 21.08 -5.38 -17.95
CA LEU A 353 20.60 -4.57 -16.83
C LEU A 353 21.26 -3.20 -16.76
N LEU A 354 22.53 -3.08 -17.23
CA LEU A 354 23.25 -1.80 -17.23
C LEU A 354 22.72 -0.78 -18.25
N GLU A 355 21.74 -1.14 -19.06
CA GLU A 355 21.02 -0.21 -19.94
C GLU A 355 19.81 0.45 -19.24
N ILE A 356 19.34 -0.13 -18.13
CA ILE A 356 18.16 0.38 -17.40
C ILE A 356 18.40 1.78 -16.84
N PRO A 357 19.55 2.12 -16.24
CA PRO A 357 19.81 3.50 -15.77
C PRO A 357 19.61 4.55 -16.86
N ARG A 358 20.01 4.27 -18.10
CA ARG A 358 19.79 5.20 -19.22
C ARG A 358 18.30 5.36 -19.54
N LYS A 359 17.52 4.26 -19.51
CA LYS A 359 16.06 4.32 -19.70
C LYS A 359 15.41 5.15 -18.60
N TYR A 360 15.85 4.94 -17.36
CA TYR A 360 15.36 5.69 -16.20
C TYR A 360 15.68 7.19 -16.32
N GLY A 361 16.93 7.56 -16.64
CA GLY A 361 17.30 8.95 -16.89
C GLY A 361 16.45 9.60 -17.99
N ASN A 362 16.19 8.89 -19.08
CA ASN A 362 15.31 9.38 -20.15
C ASN A 362 13.87 9.62 -19.66
N MET A 363 13.36 8.79 -18.76
CA MET A 363 12.03 9.00 -18.17
C MET A 363 12.00 10.23 -17.26
N LEU A 364 13.05 10.46 -16.46
CA LEU A 364 13.17 11.68 -15.67
C LEU A 364 13.24 12.93 -16.53
N VAL A 365 14.05 12.93 -17.62
CA VAL A 365 14.11 14.03 -18.60
C VAL A 365 12.74 14.28 -19.24
N LYS A 366 12.01 13.23 -19.61
CA LYS A 366 10.64 13.35 -20.20
C LYS A 366 9.72 14.18 -19.33
N TYR A 367 9.83 14.06 -18.02
CA TYR A 367 8.93 14.73 -17.06
C TYR A 367 9.58 15.93 -16.34
N GLN A 368 10.80 16.30 -16.72
CA GLN A 368 11.59 17.36 -16.06
C GLN A 368 10.86 18.72 -16.01
N SER A 369 10.24 19.11 -17.11
CA SER A 369 9.50 20.38 -17.18
C SER A 369 8.27 20.41 -16.25
N LEU A 370 7.69 19.24 -15.93
CA LEU A 370 6.54 19.12 -15.05
C LEU A 370 6.97 19.04 -13.58
N THR A 371 8.05 18.32 -13.28
CA THR A 371 8.51 18.05 -11.91
C THR A 371 9.48 19.11 -11.39
N GLY A 372 10.14 19.85 -12.28
CA GLY A 372 11.14 20.84 -11.91
C GLY A 372 12.48 20.25 -11.40
N ILE A 373 12.71 18.94 -11.58
CA ILE A 373 13.97 18.32 -11.15
C ILE A 373 15.17 18.83 -11.96
N SER A 374 16.32 18.99 -11.30
CA SER A 374 17.56 19.48 -11.95
C SER A 374 18.25 18.40 -12.76
N ASP A 375 19.06 18.83 -13.75
CA ASP A 375 19.94 17.93 -14.51
C ASP A 375 20.91 17.19 -13.59
N GLU A 376 21.43 17.88 -12.57
CA GLU A 376 22.30 17.31 -11.56
C GLU A 376 21.61 16.15 -10.81
N ARG A 377 20.33 16.31 -10.43
CA ARG A 377 19.57 15.25 -9.78
C ARG A 377 19.39 14.04 -10.69
N ILE A 378 19.10 14.27 -11.95
CA ILE A 378 18.97 13.21 -12.96
C ILE A 378 20.29 12.44 -13.09
N GLU A 379 21.41 13.15 -13.19
CA GLU A 379 22.74 12.55 -13.33
C GLU A 379 23.14 11.78 -12.07
N ASN A 380 22.90 12.33 -10.88
CA ASN A 380 23.21 11.69 -9.60
C ASN A 380 22.41 10.40 -9.40
N THR A 381 21.10 10.41 -9.66
CA THR A 381 20.27 9.21 -9.53
C THR A 381 20.57 8.15 -10.58
N TYR A 382 20.87 8.56 -11.83
CA TYR A 382 21.40 7.67 -12.86
C TYR A 382 22.69 6.99 -12.39
N THR A 383 23.64 7.78 -11.89
CA THR A 383 24.94 7.29 -11.41
C THR A 383 24.79 6.34 -10.24
N LEU A 384 23.92 6.65 -9.28
CA LEU A 384 23.62 5.81 -8.14
C LEU A 384 23.08 4.44 -8.58
N LEU A 385 22.05 4.43 -9.42
CA LEU A 385 21.47 3.18 -9.94
C LEU A 385 22.50 2.34 -10.71
N TYR A 386 23.30 2.99 -11.54
CA TYR A 386 24.34 2.30 -12.30
C TYR A 386 25.39 1.66 -11.37
N ARG A 387 25.84 2.36 -10.33
CA ARG A 387 26.76 1.84 -9.31
C ARG A 387 26.14 0.65 -8.57
N GLN A 388 24.86 0.72 -8.17
CA GLN A 388 24.17 -0.38 -7.50
C GLN A 388 24.08 -1.63 -8.38
N LEU A 389 23.75 -1.48 -9.65
CA LEU A 389 23.71 -2.61 -10.59
C LEU A 389 25.11 -3.22 -10.84
N LEU A 390 26.17 -2.44 -10.84
CA LEU A 390 27.52 -2.96 -10.89
C LEU A 390 27.89 -3.69 -9.60
N LYS A 391 27.54 -3.13 -8.43
CA LYS A 391 27.80 -3.73 -7.11
C LYS A 391 27.15 -5.11 -7.01
N ILE A 392 25.84 -5.24 -7.28
CA ILE A 392 25.12 -6.51 -7.17
C ILE A 392 25.67 -7.56 -8.15
N ARG A 393 26.00 -7.18 -9.38
CA ARG A 393 26.60 -8.09 -10.36
C ARG A 393 27.98 -8.61 -9.91
N LYS A 394 28.78 -7.76 -9.26
CA LYS A 394 30.10 -8.17 -8.71
C LYS A 394 29.90 -9.15 -7.53
N LEU A 395 28.96 -8.86 -6.62
CA LEU A 395 28.62 -9.72 -5.50
C LEU A 395 28.09 -11.08 -5.96
N ALA A 396 27.17 -11.12 -6.91
CA ALA A 396 26.65 -12.36 -7.46
C ALA A 396 27.73 -13.20 -8.20
N LYS A 397 28.71 -12.55 -8.83
CA LYS A 397 29.86 -13.28 -9.41
C LYS A 397 30.75 -13.87 -8.34
N ALA A 398 30.99 -13.16 -7.23
CA ALA A 398 31.80 -13.65 -6.12
C ALA A 398 31.12 -14.81 -5.36
N ALA A 399 29.81 -14.77 -5.20
CA ALA A 399 29.03 -15.84 -4.55
C ALA A 399 29.07 -17.18 -5.29
N ARG A 400 29.35 -17.16 -6.62
CA ARG A 400 29.44 -18.36 -7.49
C ARG A 400 30.85 -18.98 -7.57
N GLN A 401 31.85 -18.31 -7.00
CA GLN A 401 33.25 -18.78 -6.95
C GLN A 401 33.55 -19.48 -5.63
#